data_a1d528832e261f0c590b3f72a9c8b373
#
_entry.id   a1d528832e261f0c590b3f72a9c8b373
#
_cell.length_a   1.000
_cell.length_b   1.000
_cell.length_c   1.000
_cell.angle_alpha   90.00
_cell.angle_beta   90.00
_cell.angle_gamma   90.00
#
_symmetry.space_group_name_H-M   'P 1'
#
loop_
_entity.id
_entity.type
_entity.pdbx_description
1 polymer ?
#
loop_
_entity_poly.entity_id
_entity_poly.type
_entity_poly.pdbx_seq_one_letter_code
_entity_poly.pdbx_strand_id
1 'polypeptide(L)'
;ERAVFEDLLYQNIRQAGGQTGADTQAPIGLLLGTGTRVLANEKIHIQGNIITTENALDLAIDGDGFFQIAQQDGTIAYTRDGGFKLSNIGQLVTVNGDLLQPVITLPPNTSSVTIGRDGIVSVELFAGQGQQVLGQIQVARFLNNAGLQPIGSNLYKETIASGVPAVLNAGLEGAGIIRQGSL
;
A
#
# COMPACT_ATOMS: atom_id res chain seq x y z
N GLU A 1 -11.50 -1.58 2.24
CA GLU A 1 -11.59 -1.39 3.69
C GLU A 1 -12.64 -2.34 4.27
N ARG A 2 -12.38 -2.83 5.47
CA ARG A 2 -13.27 -3.72 6.21
C ARG A 2 -13.52 -3.14 7.59
N ALA A 3 -14.81 -2.95 7.95
CA ALA A 3 -15.19 -2.55 9.30
C ALA A 3 -15.40 -3.80 10.17
N VAL A 4 -14.88 -3.78 11.39
CA VAL A 4 -15.10 -4.78 12.41
C VAL A 4 -16.10 -4.22 13.40
N PHE A 5 -17.18 -4.95 13.64
CA PHE A 5 -18.25 -4.56 14.55
C PHE A 5 -18.20 -5.42 15.81
N GLU A 6 -18.53 -4.81 16.91
CA GLU A 6 -18.73 -5.47 18.20
C GLU A 6 -20.11 -5.12 18.72
N ASP A 7 -20.82 -6.10 19.28
CA ASP A 7 -22.08 -5.84 19.96
C ASP A 7 -21.83 -5.22 21.34
N LEU A 8 -22.75 -4.37 21.76
CA LEU A 8 -22.73 -3.76 23.07
C LEU A 8 -23.43 -4.69 24.08
N LEU A 9 -23.32 -4.35 25.35
CA LEU A 9 -23.94 -5.08 26.45
C LEU A 9 -25.44 -5.24 26.23
N TYR A 10 -25.97 -6.40 26.67
CA TYR A 10 -27.41 -6.63 26.73
C TYR A 10 -27.96 -6.10 28.04
N GLN A 11 -29.04 -5.31 27.97
CA GLN A 11 -29.77 -4.87 29.13
C GLN A 11 -30.76 -5.96 29.52
N ASN A 12 -30.64 -6.48 30.73
CA ASN A 12 -31.60 -7.46 31.25
C ASN A 12 -32.82 -6.70 31.79
N ILE A 13 -33.92 -6.73 31.06
CA ILE A 13 -35.19 -6.10 31.47
C ILE A 13 -35.99 -7.08 32.30
N ARG A 14 -35.95 -8.35 32.04
CA ARG A 14 -36.64 -9.41 32.77
C ARG A 14 -35.82 -10.69 32.78
N GLN A 15 -35.52 -11.18 33.96
CA GLN A 15 -34.80 -12.43 34.12
C GLN A 15 -35.75 -13.64 33.91
N ALA A 16 -35.23 -14.66 33.24
CA ALA A 16 -35.98 -15.94 33.14
C ALA A 16 -36.17 -16.54 34.55
N GLY A 17 -37.34 -17.06 34.82
CA GLY A 17 -37.72 -17.59 36.13
C GLY A 17 -38.20 -16.53 37.13
N GLY A 18 -38.21 -15.23 36.76
CA GLY A 18 -38.77 -14.17 37.62
C GLY A 18 -40.28 -14.34 37.86
N GLN A 19 -40.75 -14.10 39.09
CA GLN A 19 -42.16 -14.16 39.41
C GLN A 19 -42.92 -13.04 38.66
N THR A 20 -43.98 -13.41 37.93
CA THR A 20 -44.88 -12.49 37.23
C THR A 20 -46.24 -12.38 37.88
N GLY A 21 -46.48 -13.21 38.93
CA GLY A 21 -47.69 -13.24 39.77
C GLY A 21 -47.55 -14.20 40.94
N ALA A 22 -48.56 -14.34 41.77
CA ALA A 22 -48.50 -15.15 43.00
C ALA A 22 -48.14 -16.63 42.74
N ASP A 23 -48.51 -17.18 41.57
CA ASP A 23 -48.25 -18.57 41.17
C ASP A 23 -47.69 -18.73 39.76
N THR A 24 -47.20 -17.65 39.12
CA THR A 24 -46.71 -17.66 37.75
C THR A 24 -45.30 -17.15 37.65
N GLN A 25 -44.43 -17.90 36.93
CA GLN A 25 -43.07 -17.52 36.61
C GLN A 25 -42.92 -17.26 35.13
N ALA A 26 -42.06 -16.31 34.76
CA ALA A 26 -41.76 -16.04 33.35
C ALA A 26 -40.89 -17.17 32.75
N PRO A 27 -41.36 -17.92 31.74
CA PRO A 27 -40.60 -19.02 31.15
C PRO A 27 -39.37 -18.53 30.36
N ILE A 28 -39.40 -17.25 29.93
CA ILE A 28 -38.34 -16.63 29.11
C ILE A 28 -37.96 -15.25 29.70
N GLY A 29 -36.67 -14.94 29.73
CA GLY A 29 -36.16 -13.62 30.02
C GLY A 29 -36.26 -12.68 28.82
N LEU A 30 -36.24 -11.39 29.04
CA LEU A 30 -36.13 -10.37 28.00
C LEU A 30 -34.79 -9.63 28.15
N LEU A 31 -33.90 -9.88 27.18
CA LEU A 31 -32.63 -9.23 27.05
C LEU A 31 -32.69 -8.30 25.82
N LEU A 32 -32.47 -7.02 26.00
CA LEU A 32 -32.36 -6.05 24.90
C LEU A 32 -30.89 -5.71 24.67
N GLY A 33 -30.43 -5.94 23.45
CA GLY A 33 -29.11 -5.49 23.01
C GLY A 33 -29.10 -3.96 22.88
N THR A 34 -28.05 -3.31 23.37
CA THR A 34 -27.90 -1.86 23.28
C THR A 34 -27.31 -1.39 21.94
N GLY A 35 -27.18 -2.30 20.97
CA GLY A 35 -26.71 -2.01 19.62
C GLY A 35 -25.30 -2.56 19.32
N THR A 36 -24.73 -2.09 18.24
CA THR A 36 -23.37 -2.43 17.80
C THR A 36 -22.54 -1.17 17.64
N ARG A 37 -21.23 -1.29 17.84
CA ARG A 37 -20.29 -0.23 17.55
C ARG A 37 -19.22 -0.71 16.55
N VAL A 38 -18.67 0.22 15.78
CA VAL A 38 -17.48 -0.05 14.99
C VAL A 38 -16.27 -0.10 15.92
N LEU A 39 -15.64 -1.27 16.02
CA LEU A 39 -14.47 -1.48 16.86
C LEU A 39 -13.19 -1.04 16.16
N ALA A 40 -13.06 -1.38 14.89
CA ALA A 40 -11.89 -1.08 14.08
C ALA A 40 -12.25 -0.99 12.59
N ASN A 41 -11.41 -0.28 11.85
CA ASN A 41 -11.44 -0.26 10.39
C ASN A 41 -10.08 -0.75 9.88
N GLU A 42 -10.09 -1.81 9.08
CA GLU A 42 -8.91 -2.44 8.50
C GLU A 42 -8.83 -2.12 7.01
N LYS A 43 -7.66 -1.68 6.54
CA LYS A 43 -7.38 -1.57 5.11
C LYS A 43 -6.95 -2.92 4.56
N ILE A 44 -7.62 -3.36 3.50
CA ILE A 44 -7.32 -4.59 2.81
C ILE A 44 -6.36 -4.27 1.66
N HIS A 45 -5.14 -4.81 1.72
CA HIS A 45 -4.12 -4.67 0.69
C HIS A 45 -4.09 -5.93 -0.18
N ILE A 46 -5.00 -5.99 -1.16
CA ILE A 46 -5.02 -7.06 -2.17
C ILE A 46 -4.55 -6.52 -3.51
N GLN A 47 -3.98 -7.39 -4.33
CA GLN A 47 -3.59 -7.06 -5.69
C GLN A 47 -4.82 -6.70 -6.51
N GLY A 48 -4.81 -5.51 -7.12
CA GLY A 48 -5.81 -5.09 -8.11
C GLY A 48 -5.50 -5.64 -9.51
N ASN A 49 -6.42 -5.43 -10.43
CA ASN A 49 -6.18 -5.73 -11.84
C ASN A 49 -5.12 -4.78 -12.41
N ILE A 50 -4.11 -5.33 -13.03
CA ILE A 50 -3.05 -4.56 -13.69
C ILE A 50 -3.55 -4.19 -15.09
N ILE A 51 -3.52 -2.89 -15.40
CA ILE A 51 -3.95 -2.32 -16.67
C ILE A 51 -2.71 -1.81 -17.40
N THR A 52 -2.55 -2.17 -18.67
CA THR A 52 -1.47 -1.65 -19.52
C THR A 52 -1.79 -0.23 -19.96
N THR A 53 -0.85 0.69 -19.76
CA THR A 53 -0.97 2.13 -20.07
C THR A 53 -0.09 2.57 -21.24
N GLU A 54 0.86 1.71 -21.65
CA GLU A 54 1.86 1.98 -22.70
C GLU A 54 2.80 3.17 -22.41
N ASN A 55 2.74 3.75 -21.20
CA ASN A 55 3.66 4.80 -20.77
C ASN A 55 4.88 4.16 -20.08
N ALA A 56 6.07 4.42 -20.58
CA ALA A 56 7.31 3.82 -20.08
C ALA A 56 7.63 4.15 -18.62
N LEU A 57 7.05 5.19 -18.06
CA LEU A 57 7.25 5.62 -16.66
C LEU A 57 6.16 5.13 -15.71
N ASP A 58 5.13 4.48 -16.23
CA ASP A 58 4.11 3.86 -15.40
C ASP A 58 4.59 2.47 -14.97
N LEU A 59 4.64 2.24 -13.68
CA LEU A 59 5.19 1.03 -13.07
C LEU A 59 4.17 0.37 -12.14
N ALA A 60 3.84 -0.87 -12.35
CA ALA A 60 3.05 -1.66 -11.42
C ALA A 60 3.92 -2.65 -10.66
N ILE A 61 3.63 -2.86 -9.38
CA ILE A 61 4.17 -3.98 -8.61
C ILE A 61 3.17 -5.13 -8.72
N ASP A 62 3.58 -6.25 -9.31
CA ASP A 62 2.82 -7.49 -9.35
C ASP A 62 3.29 -8.40 -8.22
N GLY A 63 2.51 -8.46 -7.15
CA GLY A 63 2.83 -9.13 -5.90
C GLY A 63 2.95 -8.17 -4.70
N ASP A 64 3.62 -8.62 -3.64
CA ASP A 64 3.76 -7.86 -2.39
C ASP A 64 4.87 -6.82 -2.47
N GLY A 65 4.59 -5.64 -1.91
CA GLY A 65 5.56 -4.59 -1.70
C GLY A 65 5.07 -3.19 -2.07
N PHE A 66 5.90 -2.21 -1.81
CA PHE A 66 5.63 -0.78 -2.00
C PHE A 66 6.86 -0.09 -2.58
N PHE A 67 6.65 0.92 -3.39
CA PHE A 67 7.70 1.86 -3.77
C PHE A 67 8.04 2.75 -2.58
N GLN A 68 9.32 3.12 -2.46
CA GLN A 68 9.80 4.03 -1.44
C GLN A 68 9.89 5.44 -2.03
N ILE A 69 9.31 6.40 -1.35
CA ILE A 69 9.23 7.80 -1.77
C ILE A 69 9.86 8.68 -0.69
N ALA A 70 10.86 9.46 -1.07
CA ALA A 70 11.42 10.48 -0.19
C ALA A 70 10.59 11.76 -0.31
N GLN A 71 9.95 12.14 0.79
CA GLN A 71 9.20 13.38 0.89
C GLN A 71 10.16 14.58 1.08
N GLN A 72 9.64 15.79 0.87
CA GLN A 72 10.44 17.02 0.98
C GLN A 72 10.97 17.29 2.40
N ASP A 73 10.31 16.72 3.42
CA ASP A 73 10.74 16.80 4.83
C ASP A 73 11.85 15.79 5.18
N GLY A 74 12.30 14.99 4.21
CA GLY A 74 13.31 13.95 4.39
C GLY A 74 12.77 12.63 4.94
N THR A 75 11.47 12.52 5.19
CA THR A 75 10.87 11.25 5.63
C THR A 75 10.63 10.32 4.44
N ILE A 76 10.68 9.01 4.70
CA ILE A 76 10.34 8.00 3.71
C ILE A 76 8.87 7.64 3.84
N ALA A 77 8.15 7.71 2.73
CA ALA A 77 6.79 7.22 2.58
C ALA A 77 6.75 6.04 1.62
N TYR A 78 5.68 5.28 1.65
CA TYR A 78 5.51 4.07 0.86
C TYR A 78 4.25 4.17 0.03
N THR A 79 4.31 3.74 -1.23
CA THR A 79 3.16 3.78 -2.13
C THR A 79 3.11 2.56 -3.04
N ARG A 80 1.91 2.23 -3.51
CA ARG A 80 1.71 1.30 -4.64
C ARG A 80 1.37 2.04 -5.94
N ASP A 81 1.22 3.36 -5.86
CA ASP A 81 1.00 4.18 -7.04
C ASP A 81 2.30 4.30 -7.83
N GLY A 82 2.29 3.83 -9.06
CA GLY A 82 3.45 3.80 -9.95
C GLY A 82 3.37 4.82 -11.08
N GLY A 83 2.48 5.79 -11.02
CA GLY A 83 2.37 6.87 -12.00
C GLY A 83 3.48 7.89 -11.88
N PHE A 84 4.72 7.51 -12.21
CA PHE A 84 5.88 8.38 -12.07
C PHE A 84 6.02 9.37 -13.24
N LYS A 85 6.71 10.47 -12.96
CA LYS A 85 7.04 11.54 -13.89
C LYS A 85 8.53 11.82 -13.83
N LEU A 86 9.04 12.53 -14.83
CA LEU A 86 10.41 13.06 -14.79
C LEU A 86 10.40 14.50 -14.29
N SER A 87 11.30 14.78 -13.34
CA SER A 87 11.59 16.14 -12.92
C SER A 87 12.41 16.89 -13.99
N ASN A 88 12.58 18.18 -13.82
CA ASN A 88 13.39 19.03 -14.70
C ASN A 88 14.88 18.62 -14.77
N ILE A 89 15.35 17.83 -13.79
CA ILE A 89 16.71 17.30 -13.72
C ILE A 89 16.79 15.81 -14.08
N GLY A 90 15.70 15.24 -14.63
CA GLY A 90 15.65 13.85 -15.08
C GLY A 90 15.45 12.81 -13.98
N GLN A 91 15.04 13.18 -12.78
CA GLN A 91 14.77 12.23 -11.69
C GLN A 91 13.33 11.73 -11.75
N LEU A 92 13.11 10.47 -11.34
CA LEU A 92 11.79 9.88 -11.19
C LEU A 92 11.11 10.45 -9.94
N VAL A 93 9.96 11.09 -10.15
CA VAL A 93 9.15 11.72 -9.09
C VAL A 93 7.69 11.29 -9.17
N THR A 94 6.98 11.38 -8.05
CA THR A 94 5.53 11.24 -8.01
C THR A 94 4.85 12.47 -8.65
N VAL A 95 3.53 12.42 -8.80
CA VAL A 95 2.72 13.57 -9.25
C VAL A 95 2.88 14.78 -8.32
N ASN A 96 3.18 14.56 -7.04
CA ASN A 96 3.40 15.60 -6.04
C ASN A 96 4.83 16.18 -6.07
N GLY A 97 5.75 15.57 -6.83
CA GLY A 97 7.14 15.99 -6.92
C GLY A 97 8.08 15.30 -5.91
N ASP A 98 7.61 14.32 -5.18
CA ASP A 98 8.43 13.55 -4.24
C ASP A 98 9.28 12.51 -4.99
N LEU A 99 10.52 12.28 -4.53
CA LEU A 99 11.52 11.46 -5.22
C LEU A 99 11.33 9.96 -4.97
N LEU A 100 11.37 9.16 -6.04
CA LEU A 100 11.48 7.70 -5.93
C LEU A 100 12.85 7.30 -5.35
N GLN A 101 12.88 6.37 -4.42
CA GLN A 101 14.09 5.81 -3.84
C GLN A 101 14.34 4.36 -4.33
N PRO A 102 15.59 3.99 -4.62
CA PRO A 102 16.79 4.84 -4.76
C PRO A 102 16.64 5.89 -5.87
N VAL A 103 17.26 7.05 -5.68
CA VAL A 103 17.17 8.13 -6.69
C VAL A 103 17.83 7.69 -7.99
N ILE A 104 17.05 7.64 -9.07
CA ILE A 104 17.55 7.32 -10.41
C ILE A 104 17.41 8.58 -11.26
N THR A 105 18.51 9.00 -11.87
CA THR A 105 18.54 10.19 -12.73
C THR A 105 18.79 9.76 -14.17
N LEU A 106 17.86 10.11 -15.04
CA LEU A 106 17.98 9.87 -16.47
C LEU A 106 18.81 10.97 -17.12
N PRO A 107 19.82 10.64 -17.93
CA PRO A 107 20.57 11.64 -18.68
C PRO A 107 19.71 12.30 -19.78
N PRO A 108 19.99 13.55 -20.11
CA PRO A 108 19.15 14.33 -21.06
C PRO A 108 19.19 13.80 -22.50
N ASN A 109 20.15 12.94 -22.82
CA ASN A 109 20.31 12.30 -24.14
C ASN A 109 19.70 10.89 -24.19
N THR A 110 18.74 10.59 -23.31
CA THR A 110 18.02 9.30 -23.31
C THR A 110 17.05 9.23 -24.48
N SER A 111 17.13 8.17 -25.27
CA SER A 111 16.19 7.85 -26.35
C SER A 111 15.03 7.00 -25.84
N SER A 112 15.33 5.94 -25.08
CA SER A 112 14.32 5.06 -24.50
C SER A 112 14.71 4.63 -23.09
N VAL A 113 13.69 4.30 -22.26
CA VAL A 113 13.85 3.80 -20.89
C VAL A 113 13.26 2.41 -20.83
N THR A 114 14.04 1.45 -20.36
CA THR A 114 13.58 0.08 -20.13
C THR A 114 13.78 -0.31 -18.68
N ILE A 115 12.71 -0.78 -18.05
CA ILE A 115 12.72 -1.21 -16.65
C ILE A 115 12.42 -2.70 -16.62
N GLY A 116 13.39 -3.47 -16.14
CA GLY A 116 13.29 -4.91 -15.99
C GLY A 116 12.32 -5.32 -14.89
N ARG A 117 11.87 -6.59 -14.93
CA ARG A 117 11.03 -7.16 -13.87
C ARG A 117 11.72 -7.22 -12.52
N ASP A 118 13.04 -7.23 -12.52
CA ASP A 118 13.92 -7.17 -11.36
C ASP A 118 14.16 -5.74 -10.84
N GLY A 119 13.55 -4.74 -11.50
CA GLY A 119 13.68 -3.34 -11.16
C GLY A 119 14.92 -2.66 -11.74
N ILE A 120 15.73 -3.33 -12.53
CA ILE A 120 16.89 -2.71 -13.19
C ILE A 120 16.40 -1.70 -14.21
N VAL A 121 16.84 -0.45 -14.04
CA VAL A 121 16.56 0.66 -14.95
C VAL A 121 17.72 0.83 -15.91
N SER A 122 17.46 0.63 -17.18
CA SER A 122 18.41 0.83 -18.26
C SER A 122 17.86 1.83 -19.27
N VAL A 123 18.75 2.60 -19.84
CA VAL A 123 18.43 3.62 -20.85
C VAL A 123 19.23 3.36 -22.11
N GLU A 124 18.62 3.65 -23.23
CA GLU A 124 19.29 3.72 -24.52
C GLU A 124 19.58 5.19 -24.84
N LEU A 125 20.83 5.50 -25.12
CA LEU A 125 21.26 6.85 -25.42
C LEU A 125 21.16 7.16 -26.92
N PHE A 126 20.85 8.42 -27.27
CA PHE A 126 20.93 8.88 -28.63
C PHE A 126 22.34 8.71 -29.20
N ALA A 127 22.44 8.58 -30.53
CA ALA A 127 23.71 8.43 -31.27
C ALA A 127 24.45 7.09 -31.09
N GLY A 128 23.76 6.01 -30.76
CA GLY A 128 24.38 4.67 -30.79
C GLY A 128 25.40 4.42 -29.68
N GLN A 129 25.36 5.19 -28.60
CA GLN A 129 26.27 5.03 -27.44
C GLN A 129 25.97 3.79 -26.59
N GLY A 130 24.97 2.97 -27.02
CA GLY A 130 24.62 1.73 -26.35
C GLY A 130 23.66 1.89 -25.19
N GLN A 131 23.39 0.78 -24.53
CA GLN A 131 22.51 0.70 -23.36
C GLN A 131 23.34 0.93 -22.09
N GLN A 132 22.84 1.78 -21.20
CA GLN A 132 23.45 2.08 -19.90
C GLN A 132 22.50 1.71 -18.78
N VAL A 133 22.99 0.98 -17.78
CA VAL A 133 22.25 0.73 -16.53
C VAL A 133 22.45 1.91 -15.60
N LEU A 134 21.35 2.52 -15.13
CA LEU A 134 21.36 3.68 -14.23
C LEU A 134 21.23 3.30 -12.77
N GLY A 135 20.52 2.21 -12.47
CA GLY A 135 20.28 1.75 -11.12
C GLY A 135 19.21 0.67 -11.06
N GLN A 136 18.78 0.37 -9.84
CA GLN A 136 17.76 -0.64 -9.59
C GLN A 136 16.72 -0.10 -8.62
N ILE A 137 15.45 -0.17 -9.00
CA ILE A 137 14.31 0.17 -8.14
C ILE A 137 14.15 -0.95 -7.12
N GLN A 138 14.06 -0.58 -5.86
CA GLN A 138 13.84 -1.49 -4.75
C GLN A 138 12.41 -1.42 -4.27
N VAL A 139 11.94 -2.55 -3.75
CA VAL A 139 10.58 -2.71 -3.23
C VAL A 139 10.67 -2.91 -1.72
N ALA A 140 9.92 -2.13 -0.97
CA ALA A 140 9.80 -2.27 0.48
C ALA A 140 8.66 -3.23 0.80
N ARG A 141 8.93 -4.26 1.60
CA ARG A 141 7.95 -5.24 2.06
C ARG A 141 7.76 -5.12 3.56
N PHE A 142 6.51 -5.14 4.01
CA PHE A 142 6.16 -5.11 5.43
C PHE A 142 5.62 -6.46 5.88
N LEU A 143 5.88 -6.81 7.13
CA LEU A 143 5.33 -8.01 7.73
C LEU A 143 3.81 -7.88 7.93
N ASN A 144 3.35 -6.67 8.27
CA ASN A 144 1.94 -6.37 8.47
C ASN A 144 1.54 -5.10 7.70
N ASN A 145 1.02 -5.27 6.48
CA ASN A 145 0.57 -4.16 5.64
C ASN A 145 -0.62 -3.38 6.25
N ALA A 146 -1.47 -4.06 7.05
CA ALA A 146 -2.62 -3.42 7.68
C ALA A 146 -2.22 -2.41 8.78
N GLY A 147 -0.99 -2.56 9.32
CA GLY A 147 -0.43 -1.65 10.31
C GLY A 147 0.12 -0.34 9.73
N LEU A 148 0.17 -0.20 8.41
CA LEU A 148 0.63 1.04 7.76
C LEU A 148 -0.36 2.18 7.98
N GLN A 149 0.15 3.36 8.32
CA GLN A 149 -0.65 4.57 8.49
C GLN A 149 -0.79 5.31 7.18
N PRO A 150 -2.01 5.50 6.64
CA PRO A 150 -2.23 6.35 5.47
C PRO A 150 -2.02 7.82 5.83
N ILE A 151 -1.26 8.53 5.00
CA ILE A 151 -0.98 9.96 5.17
C ILE A 151 -1.58 10.84 4.06
N GLY A 152 -2.38 10.23 3.18
CA GLY A 152 -2.97 10.90 2.02
C GLY A 152 -2.16 10.67 0.74
N SER A 153 -2.66 11.14 -0.41
CA SER A 153 -1.99 11.06 -1.72
C SER A 153 -1.46 9.67 -2.09
N ASN A 154 -2.18 8.60 -1.73
CA ASN A 154 -1.78 7.20 -1.89
C ASN A 154 -0.48 6.83 -1.16
N LEU A 155 -0.05 7.65 -0.19
CA LEU A 155 1.15 7.42 0.61
C LEU A 155 0.82 6.80 1.96
N TYR A 156 1.72 5.95 2.42
CA TYR A 156 1.67 5.27 3.70
C TYR A 156 2.95 5.54 4.47
N LYS A 157 2.83 5.57 5.78
CA LYS A 157 3.97 5.68 6.71
C LYS A 157 4.07 4.41 7.53
N GLU A 158 5.30 3.99 7.82
CA GLU A 158 5.56 2.88 8.73
C GLU A 158 5.12 3.22 10.16
N THR A 159 4.70 2.22 10.89
CA THR A 159 4.35 2.28 12.30
C THR A 159 4.97 1.12 13.06
N ILE A 160 4.89 1.17 14.38
CA ILE A 160 5.30 0.04 15.23
C ILE A 160 4.49 -1.23 14.86
N ALA A 161 3.22 -1.07 14.46
CA ALA A 161 2.34 -2.17 14.09
C ALA A 161 2.67 -2.78 12.72
N SER A 162 3.19 -2.01 11.76
CA SER A 162 3.64 -2.53 10.46
C SER A 162 4.99 -3.25 10.54
N GLY A 163 5.80 -2.89 11.55
CA GLY A 163 7.20 -3.27 11.63
C GLY A 163 8.10 -2.47 10.67
N VAL A 164 9.40 -2.73 10.75
CA VAL A 164 10.41 -2.13 9.87
C VAL A 164 10.31 -2.76 8.49
N PRO A 165 10.39 -1.98 7.39
CA PRO A 165 10.35 -2.52 6.04
C PRO A 165 11.61 -3.35 5.72
N ALA A 166 11.40 -4.48 5.07
CA ALA A 166 12.46 -5.20 4.37
C ALA A 166 12.59 -4.60 2.97
N VAL A 167 13.70 -3.93 2.70
CA VAL A 167 14.00 -3.35 1.38
C VAL A 167 14.69 -4.41 0.53
N LEU A 168 14.04 -4.82 -0.55
CA LEU A 168 14.44 -5.95 -1.38
C LEU A 168 14.50 -5.53 -2.85
N ASN A 169 15.28 -6.24 -3.64
CA ASN A 169 15.20 -6.13 -5.08
C ASN A 169 13.91 -6.81 -5.57
N ALA A 170 13.26 -6.23 -6.59
CA ALA A 170 12.05 -6.78 -7.14
C ALA A 170 12.24 -8.24 -7.60
N GLY A 171 11.25 -9.08 -7.33
CA GLY A 171 11.26 -10.51 -7.67
C GLY A 171 12.10 -11.41 -6.76
N LEU A 172 12.78 -10.87 -5.75
CA LEU A 172 13.56 -11.66 -4.79
C LEU A 172 12.86 -11.75 -3.43
N GLU A 173 13.10 -12.81 -2.69
CA GLU A 173 12.66 -13.04 -1.29
C GLU A 173 11.15 -12.77 -1.06
N GLY A 174 10.32 -13.02 -2.08
CA GLY A 174 8.88 -12.80 -2.04
C GLY A 174 8.44 -11.35 -2.29
N ALA A 175 9.36 -10.46 -2.67
CA ALA A 175 8.99 -9.16 -3.21
C ALA A 175 8.32 -9.31 -4.59
N GLY A 176 7.33 -8.48 -4.86
CA GLY A 176 6.67 -8.43 -6.16
C GLY A 176 7.62 -8.06 -7.29
N ILE A 177 7.28 -8.43 -8.51
CA ILE A 177 8.00 -8.03 -9.71
C ILE A 177 7.49 -6.68 -10.21
N ILE A 178 8.36 -5.93 -10.89
CA ILE A 178 7.98 -4.66 -11.52
C ILE A 178 7.52 -4.91 -12.95
N ARG A 179 6.38 -4.31 -13.32
CA ARG A 179 5.87 -4.28 -14.69
C ARG A 179 5.89 -2.85 -15.20
N GLN A 180 6.65 -2.62 -16.26
CA GLN A 180 6.68 -1.35 -16.99
C GLN A 180 5.45 -1.20 -17.89
N GLY A 181 5.01 0.04 -18.10
CA GLY A 181 3.87 0.35 -18.96
C GLY A 181 2.53 -0.12 -18.41
N SER A 182 2.41 -0.21 -17.09
CA SER A 182 1.23 -0.74 -16.41
C SER A 182 0.99 -0.03 -15.08
N LEU A 183 -0.25 0.00 -14.68
CA LEU A 183 -0.71 0.52 -13.38
C LEU A 183 -1.70 -0.44 -12.72
#